data_25f65d748d44d919310fdda1840429f5
#
_entry.id   25f65d748d44d919310fdda1840429f5
#
_cell.length_a   1.000
_cell.length_b   1.000
_cell.length_c   1.000
_cell.angle_alpha   90.00
_cell.angle_beta   90.00
_cell.angle_gamma   90.00
#
_symmetry.space_group_name_H-M   'P 1'
#
loop_
_entity.id
_entity.type
_entity.pdbx_description
1 polymer ?
#
loop_
_entity_poly.entity_id
_entity_poly.type
_entity_poly.pdbx_seq_one_letter_code
_entity_poly.pdbx_strand_id
1 'polypeptide(L)'
;MNVDFLCSLPRAGNTLLGSIINQNKNLNVTANTILADIIYQLHLLKKNEIFLNFPDEKSLNNVIKNSFNNYYKDWEAEFIIDRGPWGTPDNLKILKSIIKNPKFIILNRPPLECLASYIQIEQPKN
;
A
#
# COMPACT_ATOMS: atom_id res chain seq x y z
N MET A 1 13.62 0.78 -8.89
CA MET A 1 12.63 -0.28 -8.61
C MET A 1 11.25 0.23 -8.99
N ASN A 2 10.50 -0.56 -9.70
CA ASN A 2 9.15 -0.23 -10.12
C ASN A 2 8.14 -0.83 -9.13
N VAL A 3 7.49 0.02 -8.36
CA VAL A 3 6.45 -0.38 -7.42
C VAL A 3 5.15 0.29 -7.83
N ASP A 4 4.15 -0.52 -8.15
CA ASP A 4 2.77 -0.10 -8.37
C ASP A 4 1.91 -0.58 -7.19
N PHE A 5 0.67 -0.16 -7.13
CA PHE A 5 -0.18 -0.35 -5.95
C PHE A 5 -1.46 -1.08 -6.31
N LEU A 6 -1.81 -2.07 -5.50
CA LEU A 6 -3.11 -2.75 -5.58
C LEU A 6 -3.95 -2.35 -4.35
N CYS A 7 -5.07 -1.73 -4.61
CA CYS A 7 -6.01 -1.33 -3.55
C CYS A 7 -7.45 -1.53 -3.99
N SER A 8 -8.26 -2.00 -3.06
CA SER A 8 -9.70 -2.16 -3.24
C SER A 8 -10.38 -2.40 -1.89
N LEU A 9 -11.68 -2.47 -1.89
CA LEU A 9 -12.41 -2.89 -0.70
C LEU A 9 -11.99 -4.32 -0.29
N PRO A 10 -11.99 -4.62 1.01
CA PRO A 10 -11.85 -5.99 1.50
C PRO A 10 -12.87 -6.90 0.81
N ARG A 11 -12.48 -8.12 0.53
CA ARG A 11 -13.33 -9.13 -0.13
C ARG A 11 -13.70 -8.84 -1.59
N ALA A 12 -12.98 -7.93 -2.25
CA ALA A 12 -13.17 -7.64 -3.68
C ALA A 12 -12.49 -8.64 -4.62
N GLY A 13 -11.64 -9.54 -4.11
CA GLY A 13 -10.93 -10.55 -4.90
C GLY A 13 -9.43 -10.29 -5.08
N ASN A 14 -8.82 -9.48 -4.21
CA ASN A 14 -7.40 -9.13 -4.27
C ASN A 14 -6.47 -10.34 -4.21
N THR A 15 -6.78 -11.32 -3.36
CA THR A 15 -5.96 -12.53 -3.21
C THR A 15 -5.97 -13.37 -4.48
N LEU A 16 -7.13 -13.54 -5.11
CA LEU A 16 -7.26 -14.27 -6.38
C LEU A 16 -6.52 -13.54 -7.50
N LEU A 17 -6.70 -12.23 -7.64
CA LEU A 17 -6.00 -11.44 -8.64
C LEU A 17 -4.48 -11.52 -8.43
N GLY A 18 -4.02 -11.38 -7.19
CA GLY A 18 -2.61 -11.50 -6.85
C GLY A 18 -2.03 -12.86 -7.26
N SER A 19 -2.77 -13.94 -7.01
CA SER A 19 -2.36 -15.30 -7.40
C SER A 19 -2.26 -15.46 -8.92
N ILE A 20 -3.17 -14.84 -9.68
CA ILE A 20 -3.14 -14.87 -11.14
C ILE A 20 -1.92 -14.10 -11.67
N ILE A 21 -1.70 -12.89 -11.17
CA ILE A 21 -0.58 -12.05 -11.61
C ILE A 21 0.77 -12.70 -11.25
N ASN A 22 0.88 -13.33 -10.08
CA ASN A 22 2.11 -14.00 -9.62
C ASN A 22 2.51 -15.23 -10.46
N GLN A 23 1.68 -15.66 -11.40
CA GLN A 23 2.09 -16.66 -12.40
C GLN A 23 3.14 -16.10 -13.37
N ASN A 24 3.23 -14.80 -13.52
CA ASN A 24 4.29 -14.15 -14.27
C ASN A 24 5.53 -13.96 -13.37
N LYS A 25 6.64 -14.60 -13.75
CA LYS A 25 7.88 -14.60 -12.96
C LYS A 25 8.51 -13.21 -12.76
N ASN A 26 8.20 -12.26 -13.63
CA ASN A 26 8.73 -10.89 -13.55
C ASN A 26 7.91 -9.99 -12.62
N LEU A 27 6.76 -10.45 -12.17
CA LEU A 27 5.85 -9.71 -11.31
C LEU A 27 5.76 -10.35 -9.93
N ASN A 28 5.63 -9.53 -8.92
CA ASN A 28 5.33 -10.00 -7.57
C ASN A 28 4.25 -9.11 -6.95
N VAL A 29 3.08 -9.68 -6.71
CA VAL A 29 2.02 -9.05 -5.94
C VAL A 29 2.17 -9.47 -4.49
N THR A 30 2.34 -8.51 -3.61
CA THR A 30 2.54 -8.78 -2.19
C THR A 30 1.23 -9.20 -1.50
N ALA A 31 1.34 -9.86 -0.36
CA ALA A 31 0.29 -9.81 0.65
C ALA A 31 0.23 -8.39 1.26
N ASN A 32 -0.68 -8.14 2.20
CA ASN A 32 -0.65 -6.89 2.95
C ASN A 32 0.67 -6.79 3.72
N THR A 33 1.47 -5.78 3.40
CA THR A 33 2.75 -5.55 4.06
C THR A 33 2.62 -4.45 5.12
N ILE A 34 3.59 -4.39 6.01
CA ILE A 34 3.68 -3.31 7.02
C ILE A 34 4.12 -1.97 6.41
N LEU A 35 4.46 -1.94 5.13
CA LEU A 35 5.07 -0.76 4.51
C LEU A 35 4.16 0.47 4.54
N ALA A 36 2.86 0.29 4.31
CA ALA A 36 1.90 1.40 4.40
C ALA A 36 1.87 2.03 5.79
N ASP A 37 1.92 1.20 6.83
CA ASP A 37 1.94 1.68 8.21
C ASP A 37 3.25 2.40 8.53
N ILE A 38 4.38 1.88 8.09
CA ILE A 38 5.69 2.53 8.27
C ILE A 38 5.66 3.94 7.66
N ILE A 39 5.20 4.04 6.41
CA ILE A 39 5.15 5.32 5.68
C ILE A 39 4.20 6.29 6.37
N TYR A 40 3.05 5.83 6.80
CA TYR A 40 2.09 6.65 7.51
C TYR A 40 2.67 7.17 8.84
N GLN A 41 3.31 6.32 9.63
CA GLN A 41 3.96 6.72 10.88
C GLN A 41 5.09 7.74 10.65
N LEU A 42 5.93 7.53 9.64
CA LEU A 42 6.95 8.50 9.26
C LEU A 42 6.34 9.84 8.87
N HIS A 43 5.24 9.83 8.13
CA HIS A 43 4.54 11.05 7.76
C HIS A 43 3.98 11.81 8.99
N LEU A 44 3.48 11.09 9.99
CA LEU A 44 2.99 11.70 11.23
C LEU A 44 4.07 12.45 12.00
N LEU A 45 5.35 12.14 11.78
CA LEU A 45 6.46 12.88 12.40
C LEU A 45 6.50 14.37 12.03
N LYS A 46 5.83 14.77 10.97
CA LYS A 46 5.63 16.20 10.63
C LYS A 46 4.87 16.98 11.71
N LYS A 47 4.15 16.29 12.58
CA LYS A 47 3.46 16.88 13.73
C LYS A 47 4.29 16.83 15.02
N ASN A 48 5.47 16.21 14.98
CA ASN A 48 6.35 16.12 16.14
C ASN A 48 6.95 17.49 16.48
N GLU A 49 7.07 17.79 17.76
CA GLU A 49 7.60 19.07 18.26
C GLU A 49 9.00 19.35 17.73
N ILE A 50 9.88 18.35 17.70
CA ILE A 50 11.24 18.51 17.18
C ILE A 50 11.21 18.89 15.71
N PHE A 51 10.35 18.25 14.92
CA PHE A 51 10.19 18.58 13.50
C PHE A 51 9.63 20.00 13.31
N LEU A 52 8.67 20.42 14.13
CA LEU A 52 8.09 21.77 14.06
C LEU A 52 9.10 22.85 14.42
N ASN A 53 10.05 22.57 15.32
CA ASN A 53 11.13 23.49 15.67
C ASN A 53 12.17 23.65 14.56
N PHE A 54 12.41 22.59 13.77
CA PHE A 54 13.32 22.60 12.62
C PHE A 54 12.70 21.82 11.46
N PRO A 55 11.73 22.40 10.76
CA PRO A 55 11.02 21.71 9.69
C PRO A 55 11.91 21.54 8.45
N ASP A 56 12.18 20.29 8.11
CA ASP A 56 12.86 19.88 6.87
C ASP A 56 12.03 18.81 6.15
N GLU A 57 11.00 19.25 5.44
CA GLU A 57 10.11 18.37 4.72
C GLU A 57 10.84 17.59 3.61
N LYS A 58 11.81 18.20 2.96
CA LYS A 58 12.55 17.56 1.86
C LYS A 58 13.31 16.34 2.36
N SER A 59 14.03 16.48 3.48
CA SER A 59 14.78 15.36 4.06
C SER A 59 13.86 14.27 4.58
N LEU A 60 12.76 14.61 5.24
CA LEU A 60 11.78 13.62 5.70
C LEU A 60 11.11 12.89 4.53
N ASN A 61 10.72 13.62 3.48
CA ASN A 61 10.14 13.01 2.28
C ASN A 61 11.15 12.07 1.57
N ASN A 62 12.44 12.38 1.60
CA ASN A 62 13.47 11.47 1.09
C ASN A 62 13.56 10.18 1.90
N VAL A 63 13.46 10.26 3.22
CA VAL A 63 13.41 9.07 4.09
C VAL A 63 12.18 8.21 3.75
N ILE A 64 11.01 8.84 3.66
CA ILE A 64 9.77 8.14 3.32
C ILE A 64 9.88 7.47 1.95
N LYS A 65 10.35 8.18 0.94
CA LYS A 65 10.53 7.65 -0.42
C LYS A 65 11.51 6.48 -0.45
N ASN A 66 12.63 6.59 0.24
CA ASN A 66 13.63 5.54 0.28
C ASN A 66 13.18 4.29 1.06
N SER A 67 12.14 4.42 1.89
CA SER A 67 11.55 3.26 2.57
C SER A 67 11.01 2.23 1.58
N PHE A 68 10.44 2.65 0.45
CA PHE A 68 10.03 1.72 -0.62
C PHE A 68 11.22 0.97 -1.21
N ASN A 69 12.26 1.70 -1.59
CA ASN A 69 13.44 1.10 -2.22
C ASN A 69 14.14 0.13 -1.27
N ASN A 70 14.23 0.47 0.00
CA ASN A 70 14.88 -0.37 1.00
C ASN A 70 14.02 -1.58 1.39
N TYR A 71 12.70 -1.42 1.47
CA TYR A 71 11.81 -2.51 1.85
C TYR A 71 11.85 -3.66 0.86
N TYR A 72 11.94 -3.35 -0.43
CA TYR A 72 11.95 -4.34 -1.51
C TYR A 72 13.33 -4.63 -2.09
N LYS A 73 14.38 -4.15 -1.44
CA LYS A 73 15.76 -4.23 -1.95
C LYS A 73 16.20 -5.65 -2.32
N ASP A 74 15.81 -6.63 -1.51
CA ASP A 74 16.24 -8.02 -1.67
C ASP A 74 15.20 -8.90 -2.39
N TRP A 75 14.17 -8.29 -2.96
CA TRP A 75 13.16 -9.01 -3.74
C TRP A 75 13.62 -9.19 -5.18
N GLU A 76 13.49 -10.42 -5.69
CA GLU A 76 13.97 -10.81 -7.04
C GLU A 76 12.94 -10.52 -8.15
N ALA A 77 12.05 -9.57 -7.97
CA ALA A 77 11.05 -9.23 -8.99
C ALA A 77 11.43 -7.95 -9.73
N GLU A 78 11.19 -7.92 -11.04
CA GLU A 78 11.38 -6.72 -11.87
C GLU A 78 10.34 -5.65 -11.51
N PHE A 79 9.11 -6.07 -11.30
CA PHE A 79 8.00 -5.21 -10.91
C PHE A 79 7.33 -5.74 -9.65
N ILE A 80 7.06 -4.85 -8.71
CA ILE A 80 6.36 -5.17 -7.48
C ILE A 80 5.02 -4.44 -7.49
N ILE A 81 3.97 -5.18 -7.14
CA ILE A 81 2.64 -4.62 -6.92
C ILE A 81 2.35 -4.75 -5.43
N ASP A 82 2.46 -3.64 -4.73
CA ASP A 82 2.23 -3.59 -3.28
C ASP A 82 0.74 -3.55 -2.99
N ARG A 83 0.28 -4.57 -2.30
CA ARG A 83 -1.09 -4.65 -1.82
C ARG A 83 -1.21 -4.02 -0.45
N GLY A 84 -2.09 -3.01 -0.34
CA GLY A 84 -2.31 -2.33 0.93
C GLY A 84 -3.42 -1.27 0.85
N PRO A 85 -3.64 -0.52 1.94
CA PRO A 85 -4.67 0.52 2.02
C PRO A 85 -4.25 1.82 1.30
N TRP A 86 -3.66 1.70 0.13
CA TRP A 86 -3.09 2.83 -0.62
C TRP A 86 -4.14 3.79 -1.19
N GLY A 87 -5.39 3.33 -1.33
CA GLY A 87 -6.49 4.15 -1.81
C GLY A 87 -7.16 5.01 -0.73
N THR A 88 -6.77 4.90 0.54
CA THR A 88 -7.28 5.79 1.58
C THR A 88 -6.79 7.22 1.36
N PRO A 89 -7.58 8.25 1.73
CA PRO A 89 -7.23 9.65 1.44
C PRO A 89 -5.84 10.05 1.93
N ASP A 90 -5.47 9.66 3.14
CA ASP A 90 -4.18 10.01 3.73
C ASP A 90 -3.02 9.30 3.02
N ASN A 91 -3.11 7.99 2.79
CA ASN A 91 -2.07 7.24 2.11
C ASN A 91 -1.91 7.71 0.66
N LEU A 92 -3.01 7.99 -0.04
CA LEU A 92 -2.95 8.53 -1.40
C LEU A 92 -2.26 9.89 -1.46
N LYS A 93 -2.54 10.77 -0.49
CA LYS A 93 -1.89 12.07 -0.37
C LYS A 93 -0.39 11.92 -0.13
N ILE A 94 0.01 11.02 0.76
CA ILE A 94 1.42 10.74 1.04
C ILE A 94 2.11 10.20 -0.23
N LEU A 95 1.53 9.21 -0.89
CA LEU A 95 2.10 8.65 -2.12
C LEU A 95 2.34 9.72 -3.19
N LYS A 96 1.36 10.60 -3.41
CA LYS A 96 1.48 11.68 -4.40
C LYS A 96 2.55 12.72 -4.04
N SER A 97 2.92 12.83 -2.75
CA SER A 97 3.99 13.74 -2.32
C SER A 97 5.40 13.17 -2.53
N ILE A 98 5.53 11.85 -2.64
CA ILE A 98 6.83 11.16 -2.73
C ILE A 98 7.06 10.44 -4.06
N ILE A 99 5.99 10.09 -4.78
CA ILE A 99 6.06 9.40 -6.08
C ILE A 99 5.35 10.27 -7.12
N LYS A 100 6.05 10.58 -8.19
CA LYS A 100 5.55 11.52 -9.22
C LYS A 100 4.33 11.00 -9.95
N ASN A 101 4.11 9.82 -10.24
CA ASN A 101 2.94 9.28 -10.92
C ASN A 101 2.67 7.86 -10.40
N PRO A 102 2.14 7.72 -9.18
CA PRO A 102 1.84 6.39 -8.65
C PRO A 102 0.76 5.73 -9.49
N LYS A 103 0.96 4.46 -9.83
CA LYS A 103 0.00 3.67 -10.60
C LYS A 103 -0.75 2.74 -9.68
N PHE A 104 -2.05 2.61 -9.92
CA PHE A 104 -2.94 1.80 -9.10
C PHE A 104 -3.68 0.77 -9.95
N ILE A 105 -3.79 -0.42 -9.40
CA ILE A 105 -4.75 -1.43 -9.82
C ILE A 105 -5.88 -1.42 -8.78
N ILE A 106 -7.09 -1.19 -9.23
CA ILE A 106 -8.26 -1.12 -8.35
C ILE A 106 -9.25 -2.20 -8.82
N LEU A 107 -9.52 -3.16 -7.93
CA LEU A 107 -10.60 -4.10 -8.14
C LEU A 107 -11.92 -3.47 -7.73
N ASN A 108 -12.88 -3.52 -8.63
CA ASN A 108 -14.23 -3.06 -8.38
C ASN A 108 -15.17 -4.26 -8.19
N ARG A 109 -15.76 -4.34 -7.02
CA ARG A 109 -16.83 -5.27 -6.69
C ARG A 109 -17.94 -4.48 -5.97
N PRO A 110 -19.23 -4.76 -6.21
CA PRO A 110 -20.31 -4.08 -5.52
C PRO A 110 -20.12 -4.10 -4.00
N PRO A 111 -20.20 -2.95 -3.30
CA PRO A 111 -19.93 -2.88 -1.86
C PRO A 111 -20.81 -3.83 -1.03
N LEU A 112 -22.05 -4.03 -1.42
CA LEU A 112 -22.96 -4.96 -0.73
C LEU A 112 -22.50 -6.41 -0.83
N GLU A 113 -21.93 -6.82 -1.96
CA GLU A 113 -21.35 -8.16 -2.12
C GLU A 113 -20.10 -8.34 -1.26
N CYS A 114 -19.25 -7.32 -1.18
CA CYS A 114 -18.09 -7.32 -0.29
C CYS A 114 -18.53 -7.44 1.17
N LEU A 115 -19.52 -6.69 1.57
CA LEU A 115 -20.07 -6.73 2.93
C LEU A 115 -20.69 -8.09 3.25
N ALA A 116 -21.48 -8.65 2.36
CA ALA A 116 -22.07 -9.98 2.53
C ALA A 116 -20.99 -11.05 2.71
N SER A 117 -19.93 -11.02 1.90
CA SER A 117 -18.78 -11.93 2.02
C SER A 117 -18.04 -11.76 3.35
N TYR A 118 -17.88 -10.53 3.80
CA TYR A 118 -17.24 -10.23 5.09
C TYR A 118 -18.05 -10.76 6.28
N ILE A 119 -19.36 -10.55 6.28
CA ILE A 119 -20.27 -11.02 7.33
C ILE A 119 -20.22 -12.55 7.44
N GLN A 120 -20.16 -13.28 6.33
CA GLN A 120 -20.05 -14.74 6.34
C GLN A 120 -18.80 -15.25 7.05
N ILE A 121 -17.69 -14.50 7.00
CA ILE A 121 -16.43 -14.86 7.64
C ILE A 121 -16.45 -14.51 9.13
N GLU A 122 -17.03 -13.37 9.48
CA GLU A 122 -17.06 -12.85 10.85
C GLU A 122 -18.22 -13.42 11.68
N GLN A 123 -19.09 -14.24 11.10
CA GLN A 123 -20.15 -14.90 11.88
C GLN A 123 -19.56 -15.78 12.98
N PRO A 124 -20.00 -15.63 14.24
CA PRO A 124 -19.55 -16.50 15.30
C PRO A 124 -19.93 -17.94 14.96
N LYS A 125 -18.95 -18.84 15.00
CA LYS A 125 -19.20 -20.28 14.89
C LYS A 125 -19.93 -20.71 16.15
N ASN A 126 -21.17 -21.02 16.01
CA ASN A 126 -21.94 -21.69 17.09
C ASN A 126 -21.39 -23.10 17.35
#